data_2b879aeda1ba6d1deddc6819c02c596c
#
_entry.id   2b879aeda1ba6d1deddc6819c02c596c
#
_cell.length_a   1.000
_cell.length_b   1.000
_cell.length_c   1.000
_cell.angle_alpha   90.00
_cell.angle_beta   90.00
_cell.angle_gamma   90.00
#
_symmetry.space_group_name_H-M   'P 1'
#
loop_
_entity.id
_entity.type
_entity.pdbx_description
1 polymer ?
#
loop_
_entity_poly.entity_id
_entity_poly.type
_entity_poly.pdbx_seq_one_letter_code
_entity_poly.pdbx_strand_id
1 'polypeptide(L)'
;MEAYWYFDFASPFAYLQLAKAQEWRARLPLTPVPVVARVLSREGGEREAAGLGVEDSIEGFVRWRAKTLGVTLTFPATYPFNSIAALRLCVSGGGGWPVIDAIFSHIWRDGLPGTTPEELKPVAANLGINTLGTTGGAFDSGAKVRANTEAARALGVAGVPTVRTGSRLFHGPNAAAEFDDWLAQPGLRRSA
;
A
#
# COMPACT_ATOMS: atom_id res chain seq x y z
N MET A 1 -2.59 -14.14 -17.19
CA MET A 1 -2.85 -12.71 -16.97
C MET A 1 -2.24 -12.33 -15.64
N GLU A 2 -1.41 -11.28 -15.60
CA GLU A 2 -0.74 -10.77 -14.39
C GLU A 2 -1.36 -9.46 -13.96
N ALA A 3 -1.42 -9.23 -12.66
CA ALA A 3 -1.83 -7.97 -12.09
C ALA A 3 -0.79 -7.45 -11.08
N TYR A 4 -0.79 -6.15 -10.86
CA TYR A 4 0.13 -5.45 -9.99
C TYR A 4 -0.67 -4.58 -9.02
N TRP A 5 -0.36 -4.67 -7.73
CA TRP A 5 -0.97 -3.86 -6.69
C TRP A 5 0.03 -2.84 -6.17
N TYR A 6 -0.17 -1.57 -6.52
CA TYR A 6 0.67 -0.46 -6.08
C TYR A 6 0.15 0.08 -4.75
N PHE A 7 1.03 0.19 -3.77
CA PHE A 7 0.66 0.60 -2.41
C PHE A 7 1.77 1.39 -1.72
N ASP A 8 1.38 2.12 -0.68
CA ASP A 8 2.29 2.79 0.26
C ASP A 8 1.77 2.56 1.67
N PHE A 9 2.66 2.33 2.62
CA PHE A 9 2.30 2.13 4.03
C PHE A 9 1.73 3.38 4.69
N ALA A 10 1.98 4.59 4.17
CA ALA A 10 1.33 5.81 4.62
C ALA A 10 -0.13 5.93 4.16
N SER A 11 -0.62 5.05 3.28
CA SER A 11 -1.98 5.11 2.78
C SER A 11 -2.94 4.23 3.60
N PRO A 12 -3.88 4.83 4.35
CA PRO A 12 -4.92 4.07 5.04
C PRO A 12 -5.83 3.32 4.05
N PHE A 13 -6.03 3.86 2.84
CA PHE A 13 -6.81 3.19 1.80
C PHE A 13 -6.13 1.93 1.28
N ALA A 14 -4.79 1.91 1.19
CA ALA A 14 -4.06 0.70 0.85
C ALA A 14 -4.20 -0.36 1.96
N TYR A 15 -4.17 0.04 3.22
CA TYR A 15 -4.47 -0.85 4.33
C TYR A 15 -5.89 -1.43 4.25
N LEU A 16 -6.91 -0.61 4.02
CA LEU A 16 -8.29 -1.07 3.87
C LEU A 16 -8.49 -2.01 2.67
N GLN A 17 -7.67 -1.87 1.63
CA GLN A 17 -7.73 -2.74 0.45
C GLN A 17 -6.94 -4.04 0.61
N LEU A 18 -6.09 -4.17 1.65
CA LEU A 18 -5.18 -5.31 1.83
C LEU A 18 -5.92 -6.66 1.84
N ALA A 19 -7.05 -6.76 2.55
CA ALA A 19 -7.85 -7.98 2.57
C ALA A 19 -8.34 -8.38 1.18
N LYS A 20 -8.78 -7.40 0.37
CA LYS A 20 -9.17 -7.63 -1.03
C LYS A 20 -7.98 -8.02 -1.89
N ALA A 21 -6.83 -7.41 -1.71
CA ALA A 21 -5.61 -7.80 -2.42
C ALA A 21 -5.20 -9.24 -2.11
N GLN A 22 -5.41 -9.69 -0.87
CA GLN A 22 -5.20 -11.08 -0.48
C GLN A 22 -6.21 -12.04 -1.11
N GLU A 23 -7.48 -11.64 -1.27
CA GLU A 23 -8.49 -12.42 -1.99
C GLU A 23 -8.13 -12.52 -3.50
N TRP A 24 -7.72 -11.42 -4.11
CA TRP A 24 -7.37 -11.40 -5.53
C TRP A 24 -6.17 -12.28 -5.86
N ARG A 25 -5.13 -12.27 -5.01
CA ARG A 25 -3.94 -13.12 -5.23
C ARG A 25 -4.23 -14.63 -5.20
N ALA A 26 -5.34 -15.03 -4.58
CA ALA A 26 -5.80 -16.42 -4.61
C ALA A 26 -6.45 -16.79 -5.96
N ARG A 27 -6.81 -15.79 -6.78
CA ARG A 27 -7.51 -15.95 -8.06
C ARG A 27 -6.63 -15.72 -9.27
N LEU A 28 -5.55 -14.93 -9.13
CA LEU A 28 -4.60 -14.59 -10.20
C LEU A 28 -3.24 -14.23 -9.61
N PRO A 29 -2.15 -14.32 -10.42
CA PRO A 29 -0.85 -13.77 -10.02
C PRO A 29 -0.95 -12.26 -9.79
N LEU A 30 -0.89 -11.85 -8.52
CA LEU A 30 -0.92 -10.45 -8.10
C LEU A 30 0.40 -10.10 -7.43
N THR A 31 1.17 -9.24 -8.08
CA THR A 31 2.46 -8.76 -7.59
C THR A 31 2.29 -7.47 -6.80
N PRO A 32 2.60 -7.44 -5.50
CA PRO A 32 2.60 -6.22 -4.73
C PRO A 32 3.81 -5.35 -5.07
N VAL A 33 3.59 -4.06 -5.28
CA VAL A 33 4.63 -3.11 -5.68
C VAL A 33 4.63 -1.93 -4.71
N PRO A 34 5.59 -1.89 -3.75
CA PRO A 34 5.74 -0.76 -2.85
C PRO A 34 6.27 0.47 -3.60
N VAL A 35 5.57 1.60 -3.44
CA VAL A 35 5.87 2.88 -4.10
C VAL A 35 5.73 4.04 -3.12
N VAL A 36 6.34 5.18 -3.43
CA VAL A 36 6.19 6.41 -2.63
C VAL A 36 4.99 7.20 -3.15
N ALA A 37 3.86 7.12 -2.47
CA ALA A 37 2.59 7.72 -2.89
C ALA A 37 2.69 9.21 -3.17
N ARG A 38 3.36 9.98 -2.28
CA ARG A 38 3.55 11.43 -2.44
C ARG A 38 4.29 11.85 -3.71
N VAL A 39 5.06 10.93 -4.31
CA VAL A 39 5.78 11.18 -5.57
C VAL A 39 4.89 10.90 -6.78
N LEU A 40 3.88 10.03 -6.62
CA LEU A 40 2.92 9.70 -7.68
C LEU A 40 1.83 10.76 -7.79
N SER A 41 1.36 11.28 -6.67
CA SER A 41 0.33 12.32 -6.64
C SER A 41 0.86 13.57 -7.33
N ARG A 42 0.30 13.93 -8.47
CA ARG A 42 0.44 15.29 -9.00
C ARG A 42 -0.24 16.22 -8.01
N GLU A 43 0.44 17.31 -7.65
CA GLU A 43 -0.01 18.32 -6.67
C GLU A 43 -1.53 18.56 -6.70
N GLY A 44 -2.23 18.22 -5.63
CA GLY A 44 -3.64 18.59 -5.46
C GLY A 44 -4.50 17.69 -4.58
N GLY A 45 -4.28 16.39 -4.52
CA GLY A 45 -5.25 15.47 -3.89
C GLY A 45 -5.38 15.58 -2.35
N GLU A 46 -4.39 16.14 -1.66
CA GLU A 46 -4.43 16.35 -0.21
C GLU A 46 -4.89 17.76 0.18
N ARG A 47 -4.92 18.71 -0.76
CA ARG A 47 -5.32 20.10 -0.47
C ARG A 47 -6.83 20.33 -0.41
N GLU A 48 -7.64 19.47 -1.03
CA GLU A 48 -9.11 19.62 -0.98
C GLU A 48 -9.71 19.27 0.38
N ALA A 49 -9.01 18.52 1.23
CA ALA A 49 -9.47 18.17 2.57
C ALA A 49 -9.15 19.26 3.63
N ALA A 50 -8.36 20.26 3.30
CA ALA A 50 -8.02 21.36 4.22
C ALA A 50 -9.18 22.37 4.31
N GLY A 51 -10.13 22.09 5.19
CA GLY A 51 -11.31 22.93 5.44
C GLY A 51 -12.57 22.16 5.79
N LEU A 52 -12.52 20.84 5.70
CA LEU A 52 -13.60 19.95 6.12
C LEU A 52 -13.57 19.77 7.64
N GLY A 53 -14.73 19.65 8.28
CA GLY A 53 -14.84 19.28 9.70
C GLY A 53 -14.21 17.91 9.97
N VAL A 54 -14.03 17.56 11.26
CA VAL A 54 -13.37 16.30 11.65
C VAL A 54 -14.07 15.07 11.06
N GLU A 55 -15.41 15.11 10.93
CA GLU A 55 -16.21 14.05 10.31
C GLU A 55 -16.09 14.03 8.78
N ASP A 56 -15.79 15.18 8.18
CA ASP A 56 -15.58 15.35 6.74
C ASP A 56 -14.10 15.27 6.34
N SER A 57 -13.21 15.02 7.30
CA SER A 57 -11.78 14.82 7.08
C SER A 57 -11.50 13.46 6.43
N ILE A 58 -10.32 13.34 5.80
CA ILE A 58 -9.84 12.03 5.29
C ILE A 58 -9.87 10.98 6.41
N GLU A 59 -9.48 11.35 7.63
CA GLU A 59 -9.49 10.45 8.78
C GLU A 59 -10.90 9.99 9.13
N GLY A 60 -11.88 10.89 9.20
CA GLY A 60 -13.28 10.59 9.45
C GLY A 60 -13.84 9.61 8.40
N PHE A 61 -13.58 9.90 7.12
CA PHE A 61 -14.01 9.02 6.03
C PHE A 61 -13.35 7.63 6.12
N VAL A 62 -12.07 7.55 6.40
CA VAL A 62 -11.33 6.27 6.51
C VAL A 62 -11.85 5.46 7.71
N ARG A 63 -12.12 6.07 8.86
CA ARG A 63 -12.72 5.42 10.03
C ARG A 63 -14.10 4.86 9.73
N TRP A 64 -14.95 5.66 9.08
CA TRP A 64 -16.27 5.19 8.62
C TRP A 64 -16.14 4.01 7.66
N ARG A 65 -15.23 4.10 6.69
CA ARG A 65 -15.01 3.02 5.71
C ARG A 65 -14.48 1.73 6.37
N ALA A 66 -13.55 1.85 7.31
CA ALA A 66 -13.02 0.72 8.08
C ALA A 66 -14.15 0.00 8.82
N LYS A 67 -15.03 0.76 9.50
CA LYS A 67 -16.20 0.23 10.19
C LYS A 67 -17.15 -0.52 9.23
N THR A 68 -17.42 0.07 8.07
CA THR A 68 -18.28 -0.54 7.03
C THR A 68 -17.69 -1.85 6.52
N LEU A 69 -16.36 -1.95 6.41
CA LEU A 69 -15.66 -3.14 5.94
C LEU A 69 -15.36 -4.16 7.04
N GLY A 70 -15.68 -3.86 8.31
CA GLY A 70 -15.33 -4.71 9.45
C GLY A 70 -13.81 -4.80 9.71
N VAL A 71 -13.03 -3.81 9.26
CA VAL A 71 -11.57 -3.76 9.41
C VAL A 71 -11.22 -3.00 10.69
N THR A 72 -10.41 -3.63 11.56
CA THR A 72 -9.85 -2.93 12.72
C THR A 72 -8.85 -1.88 12.25
N LEU A 73 -9.06 -0.63 12.68
CA LEU A 73 -8.24 0.51 12.29
C LEU A 73 -7.92 1.39 13.49
N THR A 74 -6.64 1.63 13.70
CA THR A 74 -6.11 2.61 14.65
C THR A 74 -5.13 3.52 13.92
N PHE A 75 -5.42 4.82 13.89
CA PHE A 75 -4.46 5.78 13.31
C PHE A 75 -3.22 5.89 14.19
N PRO A 76 -2.01 5.89 13.61
CA PRO A 76 -0.80 6.18 14.35
C PRO A 76 -0.86 7.63 14.89
N ALA A 77 -0.20 7.88 16.03
CA ALA A 77 -0.22 9.19 16.69
C ALA A 77 0.21 10.36 15.80
N THR A 78 1.05 10.08 14.79
CA THR A 78 1.46 11.05 13.77
C THR A 78 0.93 10.60 12.42
N TYR A 79 0.02 11.37 11.85
CA TYR A 79 -0.49 11.19 10.49
C TYR A 79 -0.73 12.58 9.84
N PRO A 80 -0.32 12.79 8.58
CA PRO A 80 0.46 11.90 7.72
C PRO A 80 1.91 11.69 8.20
N PHE A 81 2.53 10.60 7.81
CA PHE A 81 3.91 10.26 8.19
C PHE A 81 4.77 9.87 6.98
N ASN A 82 6.10 9.81 7.19
CA ASN A 82 7.04 9.38 6.17
C ASN A 82 7.22 7.86 6.19
N SER A 83 6.71 7.18 5.17
CA SER A 83 6.74 5.72 5.04
C SER A 83 8.04 5.12 4.49
N ILE A 84 9.06 5.92 4.20
CA ILE A 84 10.29 5.44 3.55
C ILE A 84 10.95 4.28 4.32
N ALA A 85 10.99 4.35 5.65
CA ALA A 85 11.56 3.27 6.46
C ALA A 85 10.76 1.97 6.31
N ALA A 86 9.41 2.06 6.34
CA ALA A 86 8.52 0.92 6.16
C ALA A 86 8.63 0.31 4.75
N LEU A 87 8.69 1.15 3.70
CA LEU A 87 8.88 0.72 2.32
C LEU A 87 10.23 0.01 2.12
N ARG A 88 11.30 0.55 2.73
CA ARG A 88 12.63 -0.08 2.68
C ARG A 88 12.65 -1.40 3.43
N LEU A 89 12.05 -1.48 4.62
CA LEU A 89 11.92 -2.73 5.36
C LEU A 89 11.17 -3.79 4.54
N CYS A 90 10.06 -3.41 3.92
CA CYS A 90 9.30 -4.29 3.04
C CYS A 90 10.18 -4.89 1.94
N VAL A 91 10.92 -4.05 1.21
CA VAL A 91 11.82 -4.51 0.12
C VAL A 91 12.95 -5.38 0.67
N SER A 92 13.57 -5.01 1.80
CA SER A 92 14.64 -5.79 2.45
C SER A 92 14.15 -7.16 2.92
N GLY A 93 12.89 -7.28 3.30
CA GLY A 93 12.23 -8.54 3.65
C GLY A 93 11.68 -9.32 2.45
N GLY A 94 12.09 -8.96 1.22
CA GLY A 94 11.69 -9.65 -0.02
C GLY A 94 10.36 -9.21 -0.60
N GLY A 95 9.66 -8.20 -0.02
CA GLY A 95 8.44 -7.63 -0.56
C GLY A 95 7.23 -8.57 -0.59
N GLY A 96 7.30 -9.69 0.11
CA GLY A 96 6.24 -10.70 0.14
C GLY A 96 5.06 -10.30 1.03
N TRP A 97 3.93 -10.96 0.82
CA TRP A 97 2.67 -10.70 1.54
C TRP A 97 2.79 -10.77 3.06
N PRO A 98 3.55 -11.73 3.67
CA PRO A 98 3.72 -11.74 5.13
C PRO A 98 4.40 -10.49 5.69
N VAL A 99 5.37 -9.93 4.96
CA VAL A 99 6.06 -8.70 5.34
C VAL A 99 5.11 -7.49 5.22
N ILE A 100 4.34 -7.44 4.13
CA ILE A 100 3.37 -6.38 3.88
C ILE A 100 2.29 -6.38 4.96
N ASP A 101 1.73 -7.54 5.27
CA ASP A 101 0.72 -7.69 6.30
C ASP A 101 1.21 -7.29 7.70
N ALA A 102 2.42 -7.71 8.06
CA ALA A 102 3.01 -7.39 9.34
C ALA A 102 3.25 -5.87 9.51
N ILE A 103 3.75 -5.19 8.47
CA ILE A 103 4.00 -3.75 8.51
C ILE A 103 2.67 -2.97 8.55
N PHE A 104 1.70 -3.31 7.72
CA PHE A 104 0.38 -2.68 7.76
C PHE A 104 -0.32 -2.90 9.09
N SER A 105 -0.25 -4.13 9.65
CA SER A 105 -0.82 -4.44 10.95
C SER A 105 -0.19 -3.61 12.06
N HIS A 106 1.13 -3.50 12.10
CA HIS A 106 1.85 -2.67 13.06
C HIS A 106 1.38 -1.21 13.03
N ILE A 107 1.26 -0.64 11.82
CA ILE A 107 0.95 0.79 11.66
C ILE A 107 -0.55 1.06 11.84
N TRP A 108 -1.41 0.31 11.16
CA TRP A 108 -2.82 0.66 11.01
C TRP A 108 -3.79 -0.15 11.86
N ARG A 109 -3.47 -1.39 12.23
CA ARG A 109 -4.25 -2.16 13.19
C ARG A 109 -3.88 -1.76 14.61
N ASP A 110 -2.58 -1.73 14.90
CA ASP A 110 -2.04 -1.54 16.23
C ASP A 110 -1.77 -0.06 16.57
N GLY A 111 -1.81 0.83 15.57
CA GLY A 111 -1.61 2.27 15.72
C GLY A 111 -0.17 2.66 16.08
N LEU A 112 0.79 1.80 15.79
CA LEU A 112 2.19 2.01 16.17
C LEU A 112 2.93 2.81 15.10
N PRO A 113 3.96 3.57 15.47
CA PRO A 113 4.71 4.40 14.51
C PRO A 113 5.53 3.54 13.54
N GLY A 114 5.71 4.04 12.31
CA GLY A 114 6.44 3.36 11.24
C GLY A 114 7.34 4.29 10.42
N THR A 115 7.78 5.40 11.01
CA THR A 115 8.55 6.46 10.35
C THR A 115 10.05 6.17 10.32
N THR A 116 10.55 5.51 11.36
CA THR A 116 11.98 5.23 11.53
C THR A 116 12.27 3.74 11.55
N PRO A 117 13.51 3.32 11.22
CA PRO A 117 13.92 1.93 11.35
C PRO A 117 13.80 1.40 12.80
N GLU A 118 14.02 2.25 13.79
CA GLU A 118 13.92 1.91 15.21
C GLU A 118 12.51 1.51 15.61
N GLU A 119 11.51 2.24 15.14
CA GLU A 119 10.08 1.98 15.37
C GLU A 119 9.62 0.65 14.72
N LEU A 120 10.29 0.24 13.65
CA LEU A 120 10.01 -0.98 12.91
C LEU A 120 10.84 -2.20 13.36
N LYS A 121 11.77 -2.04 14.32
CA LYS A 121 12.57 -3.17 14.84
C LYS A 121 11.73 -4.36 15.31
N PRO A 122 10.60 -4.18 16.03
CA PRO A 122 9.77 -5.31 16.44
C PRO A 122 9.23 -6.11 15.26
N VAL A 123 8.81 -5.41 14.19
CA VAL A 123 8.31 -6.06 12.96
C VAL A 123 9.43 -6.83 12.28
N ALA A 124 10.60 -6.21 12.13
CA ALA A 124 11.77 -6.83 11.51
C ALA A 124 12.22 -8.09 12.28
N ALA A 125 12.26 -8.01 13.61
CA ALA A 125 12.64 -9.14 14.48
C ALA A 125 11.66 -10.31 14.34
N ASN A 126 10.35 -10.04 14.38
CA ASN A 126 9.32 -11.06 14.25
C ASN A 126 9.34 -11.78 12.88
N LEU A 127 9.83 -11.10 11.85
CA LEU A 127 9.97 -11.63 10.50
C LEU A 127 11.37 -12.24 10.23
N GLY A 128 12.28 -12.18 11.20
CA GLY A 128 13.66 -12.63 11.00
C GLY A 128 14.45 -11.78 9.99
N ILE A 129 14.01 -10.54 9.73
CA ILE A 129 14.70 -9.63 8.82
C ILE A 129 15.85 -8.98 9.57
N ASN A 130 17.07 -9.28 9.14
CA ASN A 130 18.26 -8.67 9.73
C ASN A 130 18.42 -7.23 9.24
N THR A 131 18.14 -6.25 10.11
CA THR A 131 18.32 -4.82 9.83
C THR A 131 19.69 -4.31 10.22
N LEU A 132 20.48 -5.13 10.94
CA LEU A 132 21.82 -4.80 11.42
C LEU A 132 22.86 -5.31 10.42
N GLY A 133 23.47 -4.42 9.66
CA GLY A 133 24.75 -4.70 9.01
C GLY A 133 24.77 -4.98 7.52
N THR A 134 23.73 -4.66 6.78
CA THR A 134 23.82 -4.72 5.31
C THR A 134 24.01 -3.32 4.72
N THR A 135 25.23 -2.85 4.70
CA THR A 135 25.63 -1.67 3.92
C THR A 135 25.22 -1.82 2.44
N GLY A 136 25.11 -3.03 1.93
CA GLY A 136 24.61 -3.35 0.60
C GLY A 136 23.08 -3.43 0.51
N GLY A 137 22.40 -4.17 1.40
CA GLY A 137 20.96 -4.40 1.33
C GLY A 137 20.10 -3.17 1.56
N ALA A 138 20.49 -2.31 2.51
CA ALA A 138 19.74 -1.08 2.81
C ALA A 138 19.84 -0.03 1.67
N PHE A 139 20.97 0.03 0.98
CA PHE A 139 21.14 0.93 -0.17
C PHE A 139 20.33 0.44 -1.37
N ASP A 140 20.34 -0.85 -1.63
CA ASP A 140 19.57 -1.47 -2.72
C ASP A 140 18.05 -1.34 -2.49
N SER A 141 17.56 -1.48 -1.26
CA SER A 141 16.13 -1.32 -0.95
C SER A 141 15.61 0.09 -1.26
N GLY A 142 16.39 1.14 -0.98
CA GLY A 142 16.03 2.51 -1.34
C GLY A 142 16.04 2.75 -2.85
N ALA A 143 17.01 2.20 -3.57
CA ALA A 143 17.07 2.25 -5.03
C ALA A 143 15.88 1.49 -5.64
N LYS A 144 15.53 0.33 -5.11
CA LYS A 144 14.38 -0.46 -5.57
C LYS A 144 13.05 0.28 -5.38
N VAL A 145 12.81 0.90 -4.22
CA VAL A 145 11.61 1.71 -3.98
C VAL A 145 11.52 2.87 -4.96
N ARG A 146 12.63 3.58 -5.25
CA ARG A 146 12.66 4.63 -6.27
C ARG A 146 12.33 4.09 -7.66
N ALA A 147 12.99 3.02 -8.08
CA ALA A 147 12.75 2.41 -9.39
C ALA A 147 11.29 1.96 -9.55
N ASN A 148 10.70 1.34 -8.51
CA ASN A 148 9.29 0.98 -8.50
C ASN A 148 8.38 2.21 -8.69
N THR A 149 8.69 3.31 -8.00
CA THR A 149 7.90 4.55 -8.05
C THR A 149 7.99 5.22 -9.42
N GLU A 150 9.19 5.28 -10.00
CA GLU A 150 9.41 5.83 -11.35
C GLU A 150 8.71 4.98 -12.42
N ALA A 151 8.83 3.66 -12.34
CA ALA A 151 8.14 2.74 -13.25
C ALA A 151 6.62 2.87 -13.13
N ALA A 152 6.07 2.93 -11.91
CA ALA A 152 4.65 3.13 -11.68
C ALA A 152 4.16 4.44 -12.31
N ARG A 153 4.90 5.54 -12.12
CA ARG A 153 4.58 6.85 -12.71
C ARG A 153 4.61 6.82 -14.23
N ALA A 154 5.60 6.15 -14.83
CA ALA A 154 5.68 5.98 -16.28
C ALA A 154 4.50 5.18 -16.87
N LEU A 155 3.90 4.30 -16.07
CA LEU A 155 2.71 3.52 -16.41
C LEU A 155 1.38 4.26 -16.13
N GLY A 156 1.44 5.52 -15.69
CA GLY A 156 0.26 6.34 -15.43
C GLY A 156 -0.37 6.14 -14.05
N VAL A 157 0.30 5.42 -13.13
CA VAL A 157 -0.16 5.28 -11.74
C VAL A 157 -0.02 6.64 -11.06
N ALA A 158 -1.14 7.25 -10.69
CA ALA A 158 -1.21 8.60 -10.13
C ALA A 158 -1.43 8.63 -8.60
N GLY A 159 -1.59 7.48 -7.97
CA GLY A 159 -1.82 7.37 -6.53
C GLY A 159 -1.97 5.92 -6.07
N VAL A 160 -2.22 5.74 -4.78
CA VAL A 160 -2.38 4.41 -4.16
C VAL A 160 -3.63 4.34 -3.27
N PRO A 161 -4.25 3.16 -3.13
CA PRO A 161 -3.94 1.94 -3.86
C PRO A 161 -4.36 2.00 -5.32
N THR A 162 -3.61 1.34 -6.18
CA THR A 162 -3.97 1.15 -7.59
C THR A 162 -3.72 -0.31 -7.98
N VAL A 163 -4.65 -0.94 -8.67
CA VAL A 163 -4.44 -2.23 -9.33
C VAL A 163 -4.26 -2.01 -10.83
N ARG A 164 -3.23 -2.63 -11.41
CA ARG A 164 -2.98 -2.61 -12.86
C ARG A 164 -2.99 -4.01 -13.44
N THR A 165 -3.62 -4.16 -14.59
CA THR A 165 -3.53 -5.35 -15.41
C THR A 165 -3.46 -4.95 -16.89
N GLY A 166 -2.43 -5.38 -17.59
CA GLY A 166 -2.13 -4.83 -18.91
C GLY A 166 -1.96 -3.31 -18.86
N SER A 167 -2.72 -2.58 -19.67
CA SER A 167 -2.78 -1.11 -19.67
C SER A 167 -3.88 -0.52 -18.79
N ARG A 168 -4.74 -1.35 -18.19
CA ARG A 168 -5.87 -0.90 -17.38
C ARG A 168 -5.45 -0.62 -15.94
N LEU A 169 -5.89 0.53 -15.42
CA LEU A 169 -5.68 0.95 -14.03
C LEU A 169 -7.03 1.04 -13.33
N PHE A 170 -7.09 0.51 -12.10
CA PHE A 170 -8.22 0.62 -11.19
C PHE A 170 -7.75 1.44 -10.00
N HIS A 171 -8.23 2.67 -9.89
CA HIS A 171 -7.85 3.63 -8.86
C HIS A 171 -9.06 4.41 -8.37
N GLY A 172 -9.01 4.88 -7.13
CA GLY A 172 -10.08 5.67 -6.52
C GLY A 172 -11.03 4.85 -5.64
N PRO A 173 -12.13 5.46 -5.17
CA PRO A 173 -12.99 4.89 -4.12
C PRO A 173 -13.70 3.59 -4.54
N ASN A 174 -13.95 3.39 -5.82
CA ASN A 174 -14.65 2.23 -6.37
C ASN A 174 -13.69 1.18 -6.97
N ALA A 175 -12.39 1.43 -6.97
CA ALA A 175 -11.39 0.59 -7.66
C ALA A 175 -11.48 -0.90 -7.30
N ALA A 176 -11.78 -1.23 -6.04
CA ALA A 176 -11.91 -2.62 -5.60
C ALA A 176 -13.13 -3.30 -6.23
N ALA A 177 -14.28 -2.64 -6.26
CA ALA A 177 -15.50 -3.17 -6.86
C ALA A 177 -15.34 -3.29 -8.39
N GLU A 178 -14.78 -2.27 -9.03
CA GLU A 178 -14.53 -2.27 -10.47
C GLU A 178 -13.55 -3.40 -10.88
N PHE A 179 -12.54 -3.68 -10.06
CA PHE A 179 -11.62 -4.77 -10.32
C PHE A 179 -12.27 -6.14 -10.08
N ASP A 180 -13.12 -6.29 -9.04
CA ASP A 180 -13.91 -7.49 -8.79
C ASP A 180 -14.86 -7.77 -9.96
N ASP A 181 -15.59 -6.76 -10.44
CA ASP A 181 -16.48 -6.86 -11.59
C ASP A 181 -15.72 -7.24 -12.87
N TRP A 182 -14.55 -6.64 -13.07
CA TRP A 182 -13.69 -6.98 -14.19
C TRP A 182 -13.21 -8.43 -14.12
N LEU A 183 -12.79 -8.92 -12.94
CA LEU A 183 -12.38 -10.31 -12.74
C LEU A 183 -13.51 -11.33 -12.95
N ALA A 184 -14.76 -10.90 -12.80
CA ALA A 184 -15.94 -11.75 -12.98
C ALA A 184 -16.33 -11.93 -14.46
N GLN A 185 -15.76 -11.15 -15.39
CA GLN A 185 -16.13 -11.21 -16.81
C GLN A 185 -15.73 -12.54 -17.45
N PRO A 186 -16.65 -13.23 -18.14
CA PRO A 186 -16.42 -14.60 -18.67
C PRO A 186 -15.31 -14.72 -19.72
N GLY A 187 -14.94 -13.64 -20.40
CA GLY A 187 -13.96 -13.62 -21.50
C GLY A 187 -12.49 -13.57 -21.04
N LEU A 188 -12.21 -13.18 -19.80
CA LEU A 188 -10.85 -12.92 -19.30
C LEU A 188 -10.07 -14.21 -18.96
N ARG A 189 -10.75 -15.32 -18.76
CA ARG A 189 -10.14 -16.62 -18.43
C ARG A 189 -9.54 -17.36 -19.61
N ARG A 190 -9.69 -16.85 -20.87
CA ARG A 190 -9.29 -17.53 -22.11
C ARG A 190 -8.00 -16.99 -22.73
N SER A 191 -7.35 -16.00 -22.13
CA SER A 191 -6.12 -15.37 -22.64
C SER A 191 -4.92 -15.59 -21.71
N ALA A 192 -4.77 -16.78 -21.15
CA ALA A 192 -3.61 -17.22 -20.39
C ALA A 192 -2.88 -18.32 -21.15
#